data_623df74d5dc417e253b4c9528e89d756
#
_entry.id   623df74d5dc417e253b4c9528e89d756
#
_cell.length_a   1.000
_cell.length_b   1.000
_cell.length_c   1.000
_cell.angle_alpha   90.00
_cell.angle_beta   90.00
_cell.angle_gamma   90.00
#
_symmetry.space_group_name_H-M   'P 1'
#
loop_
_entity.id
_entity.type
_entity.pdbx_description
1 polymer ?
#
loop_
_entity_poly.entity_id
_entity_poly.type
_entity_poly.pdbx_seq_one_letter_code
_entity_poly.pdbx_strand_id
1 'polypeptide(L)'
;RSTLDRSSAASDVYKRQEVLTLGVFHFDFPNLDMQQISEEDQINVLSPVYQKEIELIASKLANFNPDAIVIEHPLGGQQKIDSLFKAYLAGNHKLSKSEVQQLGFRIAKMCKAKIYCADARGTQTARIEELLEDDSTKQYQDFEESFVNSPDSSLYSKDQLIFKQKGILPQLIHLNDPRQIKKDLGNYLIGHFKYESDKGDYTGADFESGRWFNRNLRIFRNIQRTPKSAKRILVIFGAAHMNLLNYLFECSPEYKLLNVNDYLKTNS
;
A
#
# COMPACT_ATOMS: atom_id res chain seq x y z
N ARG A 1 -50.75 -22.53 13.93
CA ARG A 1 -49.33 -22.29 14.21
C ARG A 1 -48.72 -21.85 12.91
N SER A 2 -48.49 -20.55 12.77
CA SER A 2 -47.86 -19.92 11.64
C SER A 2 -46.37 -20.21 11.70
N THR A 3 -45.87 -20.99 10.77
CA THR A 3 -44.44 -21.04 10.45
C THR A 3 -44.10 -19.76 9.71
N LEU A 4 -43.59 -18.78 10.45
CA LEU A 4 -42.99 -17.59 9.88
C LEU A 4 -41.90 -18.02 8.92
N ASP A 5 -42.11 -17.74 7.64
CA ASP A 5 -41.16 -17.93 6.57
C ASP A 5 -39.96 -16.99 6.81
N ARG A 6 -38.92 -17.52 7.43
CA ARG A 6 -37.64 -16.84 7.68
C ARG A 6 -36.70 -16.87 6.46
N SER A 7 -37.17 -17.36 5.31
CA SER A 7 -36.35 -17.60 4.13
C SER A 7 -36.24 -16.38 3.20
N SER A 8 -37.13 -15.38 3.31
CA SER A 8 -37.10 -14.22 2.41
C SER A 8 -36.25 -13.03 2.91
N ALA A 9 -35.88 -13.01 4.19
CA ALA A 9 -35.03 -11.95 4.75
C ALA A 9 -33.52 -12.25 4.64
N ALA A 10 -33.12 -13.45 4.19
CA ALA A 10 -31.72 -13.83 4.08
C ALA A 10 -31.13 -13.64 2.67
N SER A 11 -31.87 -13.07 1.73
CA SER A 11 -31.41 -12.89 0.34
C SER A 11 -31.02 -11.46 -0.03
N ASP A 12 -31.04 -10.51 0.89
CA ASP A 12 -30.16 -9.34 0.80
C ASP A 12 -28.72 -9.80 1.14
N VAL A 13 -28.20 -10.67 0.28
CA VAL A 13 -26.77 -11.04 0.25
C VAL A 13 -26.03 -9.72 0.25
N TYR A 14 -25.41 -9.41 1.36
CA TYR A 14 -24.53 -8.27 1.57
C TYR A 14 -23.62 -8.17 0.34
N LYS A 15 -23.96 -7.25 -0.55
CA LYS A 15 -23.23 -7.14 -1.82
C LYS A 15 -21.86 -6.61 -1.47
N ARG A 16 -20.86 -7.49 -1.41
CA ARG A 16 -19.48 -7.14 -1.05
C ARG A 16 -19.01 -5.98 -1.90
N GLN A 17 -18.30 -5.04 -1.28
CA GLN A 17 -17.62 -3.99 -2.04
C GLN A 17 -16.48 -4.65 -2.84
N GLU A 18 -16.40 -4.36 -4.13
CA GLU A 18 -15.27 -4.80 -4.96
C GLU A 18 -14.07 -3.91 -4.66
N VAL A 19 -12.92 -4.52 -4.39
CA VAL A 19 -11.67 -3.82 -4.08
C VAL A 19 -10.62 -4.21 -5.10
N LEU A 20 -9.98 -3.20 -5.66
CA LEU A 20 -8.81 -3.33 -6.52
C LEU A 20 -7.63 -2.70 -5.80
N THR A 21 -6.61 -3.47 -5.46
CA THR A 21 -5.41 -2.97 -4.80
C THR A 21 -4.30 -2.78 -5.82
N LEU A 22 -3.66 -1.63 -5.81
CA LEU A 22 -2.50 -1.30 -6.62
C LEU A 22 -1.30 -1.02 -5.71
N GLY A 23 -0.35 -1.92 -5.68
CA GLY A 23 0.97 -1.70 -5.11
C GLY A 23 1.84 -0.89 -6.05
N VAL A 24 2.41 0.20 -5.57
CA VAL A 24 3.28 1.10 -6.35
C VAL A 24 4.67 1.19 -5.73
N PHE A 25 5.68 1.54 -6.52
CA PHE A 25 6.89 2.16 -5.98
C PHE A 25 6.65 3.67 -5.81
N HIS A 26 7.35 4.30 -4.88
CA HIS A 26 7.19 5.74 -4.67
C HIS A 26 7.82 6.53 -5.81
N PHE A 27 6.99 7.27 -6.56
CA PHE A 27 7.39 7.99 -7.78
C PHE A 27 8.32 9.17 -7.53
N ASP A 28 8.37 9.69 -6.31
CA ASP A 28 9.24 10.77 -5.87
C ASP A 28 10.50 10.30 -5.14
N PHE A 29 10.66 8.98 -4.98
CA PHE A 29 11.84 8.33 -4.37
C PHE A 29 12.27 8.92 -3.02
N PRO A 30 11.40 8.93 -2.01
CA PRO A 30 11.72 9.50 -0.70
C PRO A 30 12.76 8.67 0.07
N ASN A 31 13.11 7.46 -0.42
CA ASN A 31 14.04 6.51 0.20
C ASN A 31 13.69 6.16 1.65
N LEU A 32 12.38 6.01 1.93
CA LEU A 32 11.85 5.58 3.21
C LEU A 32 11.62 4.06 3.29
N ASP A 33 11.79 3.36 2.17
CA ASP A 33 11.68 1.91 2.06
C ASP A 33 12.98 1.21 2.48
N MET A 34 12.87 -0.10 2.80
CA MET A 34 14.04 -0.94 3.11
C MET A 34 15.07 -0.96 1.96
N GLN A 35 14.59 -0.93 0.70
CA GLN A 35 15.43 -0.81 -0.47
C GLN A 35 15.54 0.66 -0.89
N GLN A 36 16.70 1.26 -0.63
CA GLN A 36 17.00 2.61 -1.12
C GLN A 36 17.40 2.55 -2.60
N ILE A 37 16.98 3.57 -3.36
CA ILE A 37 17.28 3.72 -4.78
C ILE A 37 18.22 4.90 -4.95
N SER A 38 19.41 4.64 -5.51
CA SER A 38 20.42 5.68 -5.77
C SER A 38 19.89 6.76 -6.72
N GLU A 39 20.40 7.99 -6.64
CA GLU A 39 19.97 9.09 -7.52
C GLU A 39 20.10 8.75 -9.01
N GLU A 40 21.15 8.03 -9.40
CA GLU A 40 21.38 7.59 -10.79
C GLU A 40 20.40 6.51 -11.26
N ASP A 41 19.74 5.84 -10.31
CA ASP A 41 18.72 4.83 -10.57
C ASP A 41 17.28 5.40 -10.58
N GLN A 42 17.11 6.64 -10.12
CA GLN A 42 15.81 7.29 -10.11
C GLN A 42 15.39 7.77 -11.51
N ILE A 43 14.09 7.76 -11.75
CA ILE A 43 13.50 8.32 -12.98
C ILE A 43 12.73 9.60 -12.66
N ASN A 44 12.71 10.52 -13.61
CA ASN A 44 11.85 11.70 -13.50
C ASN A 44 10.46 11.40 -14.11
N VAL A 45 9.52 11.01 -13.28
CA VAL A 45 8.15 10.68 -13.71
C VAL A 45 7.42 11.85 -14.38
N LEU A 46 7.88 13.11 -14.20
CA LEU A 46 7.31 14.27 -14.89
C LEU A 46 7.81 14.44 -16.33
N SER A 47 8.78 13.64 -16.78
CA SER A 47 9.23 13.70 -18.18
C SER A 47 8.13 13.23 -19.14
N PRO A 48 8.09 13.75 -20.38
CA PRO A 48 7.00 13.46 -21.30
C PRO A 48 6.79 11.97 -21.60
N VAL A 49 7.85 11.16 -21.61
CA VAL A 49 7.76 9.72 -21.86
C VAL A 49 7.00 9.01 -20.74
N TYR A 50 7.35 9.29 -19.48
CA TYR A 50 6.67 8.67 -18.33
C TYR A 50 5.27 9.27 -18.10
N GLN A 51 5.03 10.54 -18.43
CA GLN A 51 3.69 11.11 -18.34
C GLN A 51 2.71 10.41 -19.27
N LYS A 52 3.09 10.09 -20.52
CA LYS A 52 2.26 9.31 -21.45
C LYS A 52 1.96 7.92 -20.90
N GLU A 53 2.96 7.27 -20.31
CA GLU A 53 2.79 5.95 -19.72
C GLU A 53 1.87 5.97 -18.48
N ILE A 54 2.05 6.98 -17.60
CA ILE A 54 1.19 7.18 -16.43
C ILE A 54 -0.28 7.45 -16.85
N GLU A 55 -0.49 8.23 -17.90
CA GLU A 55 -1.82 8.47 -18.46
C GLU A 55 -2.46 7.18 -18.99
N LEU A 56 -1.69 6.33 -19.66
CA LEU A 56 -2.14 5.03 -20.10
C LEU A 56 -2.50 4.12 -18.90
N ILE A 57 -1.65 4.08 -17.87
CA ILE A 57 -1.90 3.30 -16.64
C ILE A 57 -3.17 3.80 -15.97
N ALA A 58 -3.33 5.11 -15.81
CA ALA A 58 -4.52 5.69 -15.21
C ALA A 58 -5.79 5.35 -16.00
N SER A 59 -5.73 5.39 -17.34
CA SER A 59 -6.84 4.99 -18.23
C SER A 59 -7.21 3.52 -18.05
N LYS A 60 -6.22 2.61 -18.00
CA LYS A 60 -6.45 1.17 -17.77
C LYS A 60 -7.14 0.93 -16.42
N LEU A 61 -6.67 1.58 -15.36
CA LEU A 61 -7.24 1.45 -14.02
C LEU A 61 -8.63 2.10 -13.91
N ALA A 62 -8.89 3.16 -14.69
CA ALA A 62 -10.21 3.79 -14.76
C ALA A 62 -11.29 2.85 -15.33
N ASN A 63 -10.93 1.80 -16.09
CA ASN A 63 -11.87 0.77 -16.53
C ASN A 63 -12.50 -0.01 -15.36
N PHE A 64 -11.85 -0.06 -14.21
CA PHE A 64 -12.48 -0.56 -12.98
C PHE A 64 -13.64 0.32 -12.54
N ASN A 65 -13.65 1.60 -12.95
CA ASN A 65 -14.63 2.63 -12.63
C ASN A 65 -14.89 2.74 -11.12
N PRO A 66 -13.87 3.07 -10.31
CA PRO A 66 -14.00 3.16 -8.87
C PRO A 66 -14.95 4.31 -8.45
N ASP A 67 -15.72 4.08 -7.39
CA ASP A 67 -16.52 5.11 -6.70
C ASP A 67 -15.67 5.84 -5.65
N ALA A 68 -14.67 5.15 -5.10
CA ALA A 68 -13.75 5.65 -4.11
C ALA A 68 -12.31 5.25 -4.45
N ILE A 69 -11.37 6.18 -4.21
CA ILE A 69 -9.92 5.92 -4.30
C ILE A 69 -9.34 6.15 -2.91
N VAL A 70 -8.68 5.13 -2.38
CA VAL A 70 -8.01 5.18 -1.09
C VAL A 70 -6.51 5.28 -1.31
N ILE A 71 -5.87 6.24 -0.66
CA ILE A 71 -4.47 6.58 -0.90
C ILE A 71 -3.62 6.49 0.37
N GLU A 72 -2.33 6.27 0.18
CA GLU A 72 -1.32 6.31 1.24
C GLU A 72 -1.02 7.75 1.64
N HIS A 73 -1.89 8.27 2.48
CA HIS A 73 -1.74 9.58 3.10
C HIS A 73 -2.41 9.55 4.48
N PRO A 74 -1.81 10.15 5.52
CA PRO A 74 -2.38 10.17 6.86
C PRO A 74 -3.79 10.77 6.90
N LEU A 75 -4.68 10.22 7.74
CA LEU A 75 -6.07 10.68 7.88
C LEU A 75 -6.18 12.19 8.11
N GLY A 76 -5.29 12.76 8.94
CA GLY A 76 -5.26 14.21 9.22
C GLY A 76 -4.98 15.08 7.99
N GLY A 77 -4.49 14.50 6.91
CA GLY A 77 -4.23 15.20 5.64
C GLY A 77 -5.42 15.30 4.69
N GLN A 78 -6.58 14.72 5.04
CA GLN A 78 -7.75 14.66 4.14
C GLN A 78 -8.14 16.04 3.58
N GLN A 79 -8.24 17.05 4.43
CA GLN A 79 -8.63 18.41 4.01
C GLN A 79 -7.64 19.01 2.99
N LYS A 80 -6.33 18.74 3.17
CA LYS A 80 -5.29 19.18 2.24
C LYS A 80 -5.44 18.48 0.89
N ILE A 81 -5.66 17.16 0.89
CA ILE A 81 -5.87 16.37 -0.33
C ILE A 81 -7.12 16.84 -1.07
N ASP A 82 -8.23 17.06 -0.37
CA ASP A 82 -9.47 17.57 -0.97
C ASP A 82 -9.28 18.92 -1.63
N SER A 83 -8.54 19.84 -0.98
CA SER A 83 -8.23 21.17 -1.51
C SER A 83 -7.35 21.10 -2.76
N LEU A 84 -6.29 20.27 -2.74
CA LEU A 84 -5.41 20.05 -3.89
C LEU A 84 -6.15 19.41 -5.07
N PHE A 85 -6.99 18.41 -4.78
CA PHE A 85 -7.78 17.75 -5.81
C PHE A 85 -8.82 18.70 -6.43
N LYS A 86 -9.50 19.52 -5.63
CA LYS A 86 -10.40 20.59 -6.12
C LYS A 86 -9.65 21.58 -7.02
N ALA A 87 -8.46 22.01 -6.61
CA ALA A 87 -7.63 22.91 -7.44
C ALA A 87 -7.20 22.22 -8.75
N TYR A 88 -6.87 20.94 -8.73
CA TYR A 88 -6.56 20.17 -9.94
C TYR A 88 -7.76 20.07 -10.89
N LEU A 89 -8.97 19.81 -10.36
CA LEU A 89 -10.18 19.80 -11.19
C LEU A 89 -10.48 21.14 -11.84
N ALA A 90 -10.15 22.25 -11.16
CA ALA A 90 -10.29 23.62 -11.67
C ALA A 90 -9.15 24.06 -12.61
N GLY A 91 -8.13 23.22 -12.85
CA GLY A 91 -6.98 23.58 -13.69
C GLY A 91 -5.93 24.46 -12.98
N ASN A 92 -6.06 24.69 -11.67
CA ASN A 92 -5.21 25.59 -10.89
C ASN A 92 -4.12 24.85 -10.09
N HIS A 93 -3.93 23.55 -10.31
CA HIS A 93 -2.89 22.75 -9.66
C HIS A 93 -2.20 21.83 -10.67
N LYS A 94 -0.87 21.88 -10.70
CA LYS A 94 -0.03 20.94 -11.44
C LYS A 94 0.28 19.74 -10.55
N LEU A 95 0.14 18.53 -11.10
CA LEU A 95 0.42 17.31 -10.36
C LEU A 95 1.90 17.24 -9.96
N SER A 96 2.15 16.91 -8.70
CA SER A 96 3.49 16.59 -8.19
C SER A 96 3.99 15.25 -8.73
N LYS A 97 5.21 14.84 -8.36
CA LYS A 97 5.75 13.52 -8.71
C LYS A 97 4.99 12.37 -8.02
N SER A 98 4.38 12.61 -6.85
CA SER A 98 3.75 11.55 -6.05
C SER A 98 2.72 10.73 -6.83
N GLU A 99 2.76 9.41 -6.68
CA GLU A 99 1.80 8.45 -7.24
C GLU A 99 0.35 8.75 -6.82
N VAL A 100 0.17 9.32 -5.63
CA VAL A 100 -1.13 9.79 -5.14
C VAL A 100 -1.75 10.78 -6.12
N GLN A 101 -0.96 11.73 -6.61
CA GLN A 101 -1.44 12.73 -7.57
C GLN A 101 -1.39 12.19 -9.00
N GLN A 102 -0.30 11.53 -9.37
CA GLN A 102 -0.10 11.05 -10.74
C GLN A 102 -1.13 9.99 -11.15
N LEU A 103 -1.48 9.08 -10.26
CA LEU A 103 -2.48 8.04 -10.51
C LEU A 103 -3.80 8.37 -9.81
N GLY A 104 -3.78 8.63 -8.50
CA GLY A 104 -5.00 8.82 -7.71
C GLY A 104 -5.86 9.98 -8.22
N PHE A 105 -5.28 11.17 -8.43
CA PHE A 105 -6.05 12.33 -8.90
C PHE A 105 -6.54 12.17 -10.34
N ARG A 106 -5.71 11.58 -11.23
CA ARG A 106 -6.11 11.34 -12.62
C ARG A 106 -7.30 10.39 -12.71
N ILE A 107 -7.23 9.25 -12.01
CA ILE A 107 -8.31 8.26 -12.00
C ILE A 107 -9.56 8.84 -11.32
N ALA A 108 -9.40 9.56 -10.20
CA ALA A 108 -10.51 10.22 -9.52
C ALA A 108 -11.25 11.21 -10.44
N LYS A 109 -10.50 11.98 -11.24
CA LYS A 109 -11.08 12.90 -12.24
C LYS A 109 -11.83 12.15 -13.33
N MET A 110 -11.26 11.07 -13.88
CA MET A 110 -11.89 10.26 -14.95
C MET A 110 -13.19 9.61 -14.49
N CYS A 111 -13.19 9.05 -13.27
CA CYS A 111 -14.32 8.28 -12.72
C CYS A 111 -15.28 9.10 -11.84
N LYS A 112 -14.97 10.39 -11.63
CA LYS A 112 -15.69 11.25 -10.65
C LYS A 112 -15.71 10.65 -9.24
N ALA A 113 -14.65 9.91 -8.89
CA ALA A 113 -14.49 9.23 -7.62
C ALA A 113 -14.09 10.21 -6.50
N LYS A 114 -14.43 9.88 -5.26
CA LYS A 114 -13.90 10.57 -4.07
C LYS A 114 -12.59 9.96 -3.63
N ILE A 115 -11.71 10.77 -3.05
CA ILE A 115 -10.41 10.34 -2.54
C ILE A 115 -10.46 10.28 -1.01
N TYR A 116 -9.89 9.22 -0.43
CA TYR A 116 -9.85 8.98 1.01
C TYR A 116 -8.43 8.68 1.43
N CYS A 117 -7.96 9.38 2.45
CA CYS A 117 -6.69 9.12 3.10
C CYS A 117 -6.86 7.95 4.08
N ALA A 118 -5.92 7.00 4.09
CA ALA A 118 -6.04 5.83 4.96
C ALA A 118 -4.74 5.41 5.66
N ASP A 119 -3.61 6.06 5.40
CA ASP A 119 -2.35 5.70 6.07
C ASP A 119 -2.43 5.94 7.59
N ALA A 120 -1.70 5.12 8.31
CA ALA A 120 -1.55 5.18 9.76
C ALA A 120 -0.15 4.73 10.15
N ARG A 121 0.32 5.20 11.30
CA ARG A 121 1.52 4.64 11.93
C ARG A 121 1.12 3.44 12.78
N GLY A 122 2.00 2.44 12.87
CA GLY A 122 1.90 1.38 13.86
C GLY A 122 2.10 1.92 15.27
N THR A 123 1.79 1.11 16.26
CA THR A 123 2.06 1.41 17.67
C THR A 123 2.94 0.31 18.23
N GLN A 124 4.05 0.71 18.80
CA GLN A 124 4.96 -0.20 19.48
C GLN A 124 4.50 -0.44 20.93
N THR A 125 5.00 -1.53 21.53
CA THR A 125 4.91 -1.72 22.97
C THR A 125 5.89 -0.77 23.68
N ALA A 126 5.62 -0.45 24.96
CA ALA A 126 6.49 0.42 25.74
C ALA A 126 7.96 -0.07 25.77
N ARG A 127 8.17 -1.37 25.83
CA ARG A 127 9.49 -2.01 25.78
C ARG A 127 10.23 -1.73 24.46
N ILE A 128 9.52 -1.78 23.33
CA ILE A 128 10.13 -1.49 22.03
C ILE A 128 10.34 0.03 21.87
N GLU A 129 9.45 0.85 22.38
CA GLU A 129 9.64 2.31 22.40
C GLU A 129 10.90 2.66 23.19
N GLU A 130 11.12 2.08 24.39
CA GLU A 130 12.32 2.26 25.20
C GLU A 130 13.59 1.80 24.47
N LEU A 131 13.55 0.64 23.77
CA LEU A 131 14.67 0.17 22.95
C LEU A 131 15.06 1.18 21.86
N LEU A 132 14.07 1.83 21.24
CA LEU A 132 14.28 2.75 20.10
C LEU A 132 14.53 4.21 20.52
N GLU A 133 14.39 4.55 21.81
CA GLU A 133 14.50 5.92 22.31
C GLU A 133 15.94 6.45 22.30
N ASP A 134 16.93 5.58 22.54
CA ASP A 134 18.34 5.96 22.63
C ASP A 134 19.23 5.06 21.76
N ASP A 135 19.63 5.59 20.61
CA ASP A 135 20.48 4.91 19.63
C ASP A 135 21.95 4.70 20.10
N SER A 136 22.35 5.34 21.18
CA SER A 136 23.68 5.19 21.78
C SER A 136 23.80 3.94 22.66
N THR A 137 22.69 3.30 23.02
CA THR A 137 22.70 2.11 23.87
C THR A 137 23.27 0.89 23.14
N LYS A 138 23.95 0.02 23.90
CA LYS A 138 24.44 -1.24 23.34
C LYS A 138 23.28 -2.10 22.82
N GLN A 139 22.14 -2.11 23.50
CA GLN A 139 20.98 -2.89 23.12
C GLN A 139 20.41 -2.44 21.77
N TYR A 140 20.30 -1.12 21.51
CA TYR A 140 19.92 -0.60 20.21
C TYR A 140 20.92 -0.97 19.13
N GLN A 141 22.24 -0.82 19.42
CA GLN A 141 23.29 -1.16 18.45
C GLN A 141 23.27 -2.66 18.09
N ASP A 142 23.10 -3.55 19.06
CA ASP A 142 22.97 -4.99 18.83
C ASP A 142 21.70 -5.31 18.01
N PHE A 143 20.61 -4.57 18.23
CA PHE A 143 19.38 -4.67 17.48
C PHE A 143 19.57 -4.24 16.01
N GLU A 144 20.15 -3.08 15.75
CA GLU A 144 20.45 -2.60 14.39
C GLU A 144 21.44 -3.53 13.68
N GLU A 145 22.46 -4.04 14.38
CA GLU A 145 23.42 -4.99 13.85
C GLU A 145 22.74 -6.27 13.38
N SER A 146 21.69 -6.69 14.06
CA SER A 146 20.88 -7.87 13.66
C SER A 146 20.23 -7.72 12.28
N PHE A 147 20.05 -6.49 11.82
CA PHE A 147 19.55 -6.20 10.47
C PHE A 147 20.72 -6.00 9.47
N VAL A 148 21.65 -5.11 9.79
CA VAL A 148 22.73 -4.66 8.87
C VAL A 148 23.66 -5.82 8.51
N ASN A 149 24.10 -6.58 9.51
CA ASN A 149 25.00 -7.73 9.36
C ASN A 149 24.29 -9.07 9.59
N SER A 150 22.98 -9.09 9.35
CA SER A 150 22.20 -10.32 9.47
C SER A 150 22.82 -11.44 8.61
N PRO A 151 22.98 -12.67 9.17
CA PRO A 151 23.32 -13.84 8.37
C PRO A 151 22.26 -14.12 7.29
N ASP A 152 21.06 -13.58 7.45
CA ASP A 152 19.96 -13.67 6.49
C ASP A 152 20.06 -12.63 5.34
N SER A 153 21.06 -11.76 5.34
CA SER A 153 21.16 -10.65 4.36
C SER A 153 21.07 -11.10 2.90
N SER A 154 21.52 -12.31 2.59
CA SER A 154 21.41 -12.92 1.27
C SER A 154 20.00 -13.42 0.93
N LEU A 155 19.11 -13.55 1.91
CA LEU A 155 17.73 -14.03 1.75
C LEU A 155 16.74 -12.90 1.48
N TYR A 156 17.11 -11.63 1.75
CA TYR A 156 16.25 -10.51 1.46
C TYR A 156 15.89 -10.44 -0.02
N SER A 157 14.60 -10.43 -0.30
CA SER A 157 14.11 -10.15 -1.66
C SER A 157 14.34 -8.69 -1.99
N LYS A 158 15.03 -8.43 -3.09
CA LYS A 158 15.19 -7.07 -3.63
C LYS A 158 14.30 -6.92 -4.85
N ASP A 159 13.63 -5.78 -4.95
CA ASP A 159 12.87 -5.44 -6.13
C ASP A 159 13.78 -5.14 -7.31
N GLN A 160 13.41 -5.68 -8.46
CA GLN A 160 14.07 -5.35 -9.71
C GLN A 160 13.65 -3.95 -10.15
N LEU A 161 14.59 -3.11 -10.54
CA LEU A 161 14.33 -1.77 -11.08
C LEU A 161 13.92 -1.84 -12.56
N ILE A 162 12.80 -2.52 -12.82
CA ILE A 162 12.29 -2.76 -14.18
C ILE A 162 11.96 -1.45 -14.88
N PHE A 163 11.50 -0.45 -14.14
CA PHE A 163 11.13 0.85 -14.68
C PHE A 163 12.27 1.55 -15.43
N LYS A 164 13.54 1.29 -15.07
CA LYS A 164 14.70 1.85 -15.77
C LYS A 164 14.82 1.40 -17.23
N GLN A 165 14.45 0.15 -17.49
CA GLN A 165 14.65 -0.47 -18.81
C GLN A 165 13.37 -0.61 -19.61
N LYS A 166 12.25 -0.86 -18.92
CA LYS A 166 10.98 -1.24 -19.55
C LYS A 166 9.82 -0.30 -19.26
N GLY A 167 10.02 0.72 -18.38
CA GLY A 167 8.99 1.69 -18.02
C GLY A 167 8.18 1.31 -16.77
N ILE A 168 7.24 2.19 -16.42
CA ILE A 168 6.45 2.12 -15.18
C ILE A 168 5.44 0.98 -15.22
N LEU A 169 4.74 0.77 -16.33
CA LEU A 169 3.70 -0.26 -16.43
C LEU A 169 4.24 -1.67 -16.18
N PRO A 170 5.35 -2.12 -16.80
CA PRO A 170 5.95 -3.42 -16.47
C PRO A 170 6.41 -3.53 -15.00
N GLN A 171 6.91 -2.45 -14.40
CA GLN A 171 7.25 -2.42 -12.98
C GLN A 171 6.01 -2.66 -12.11
N LEU A 172 4.90 -1.95 -12.37
CA LEU A 172 3.67 -2.14 -11.61
C LEU A 172 3.10 -3.55 -11.79
N ILE A 173 3.15 -4.12 -13.00
CA ILE A 173 2.73 -5.51 -13.24
C ILE A 173 3.56 -6.48 -12.39
N HIS A 174 4.87 -6.26 -12.28
CA HIS A 174 5.76 -7.09 -11.47
C HIS A 174 5.47 -6.97 -9.98
N LEU A 175 5.38 -5.74 -9.45
CA LEU A 175 5.09 -5.47 -8.03
C LEU A 175 3.75 -6.04 -7.58
N ASN A 176 2.79 -6.18 -8.49
CA ASN A 176 1.47 -6.73 -8.21
C ASN A 176 1.31 -8.21 -8.62
N ASP A 177 2.41 -8.91 -8.91
CA ASP A 177 2.38 -10.37 -9.07
C ASP A 177 2.23 -11.03 -7.69
N PRO A 178 1.25 -11.94 -7.49
CA PRO A 178 1.02 -12.57 -6.18
C PRO A 178 2.24 -13.30 -5.60
N ARG A 179 3.15 -13.79 -6.45
CA ARG A 179 4.38 -14.44 -5.97
C ARG A 179 5.38 -13.43 -5.46
N GLN A 180 5.48 -12.25 -6.12
CA GLN A 180 6.32 -11.15 -5.65
C GLN A 180 5.82 -10.61 -4.31
N ILE A 181 4.51 -10.37 -4.20
CA ILE A 181 3.86 -9.92 -2.95
C ILE A 181 4.16 -10.87 -1.78
N LYS A 182 4.13 -12.19 -2.01
CA LYS A 182 4.49 -13.17 -0.97
C LYS A 182 5.96 -13.12 -0.57
N LYS A 183 6.86 -12.91 -1.54
CA LYS A 183 8.29 -12.74 -1.24
C LYS A 183 8.56 -11.53 -0.37
N ASP A 184 7.88 -10.43 -0.63
CA ASP A 184 8.04 -9.19 0.14
C ASP A 184 7.66 -9.38 1.61
N LEU A 185 6.61 -10.15 1.91
CA LEU A 185 6.29 -10.48 3.30
C LEU A 185 7.44 -11.22 3.98
N GLY A 186 8.17 -12.06 3.24
CA GLY A 186 9.33 -12.79 3.77
C GLY A 186 10.40 -11.88 4.36
N ASN A 187 10.57 -10.67 3.83
CA ASN A 187 11.54 -9.69 4.33
C ASN A 187 11.24 -9.22 5.77
N TYR A 188 9.98 -9.29 6.19
CA TYR A 188 9.54 -8.92 7.55
C TYR A 188 9.60 -10.09 8.55
N LEU A 189 10.11 -11.26 8.12
CA LEU A 189 10.20 -12.47 8.94
C LEU A 189 11.65 -12.90 9.18
N ILE A 190 12.62 -12.07 8.80
CA ILE A 190 14.06 -12.28 8.95
C ILE A 190 14.72 -10.99 9.48
N GLY A 191 16.02 -11.03 9.73
CA GLY A 191 16.72 -9.89 10.28
C GLY A 191 16.19 -9.47 11.65
N HIS A 192 15.72 -8.25 11.79
CA HIS A 192 15.16 -7.72 13.03
C HIS A 192 14.13 -8.67 13.68
N PHE A 193 13.29 -9.32 12.86
CA PHE A 193 12.26 -10.24 13.38
C PHE A 193 12.83 -11.36 14.25
N LYS A 194 14.05 -11.82 13.96
CA LYS A 194 14.72 -12.90 14.70
C LYS A 194 15.52 -12.43 15.90
N TYR A 195 15.59 -11.12 16.12
CA TYR A 195 16.36 -10.58 17.24
C TYR A 195 15.70 -10.86 18.58
N GLU A 196 16.50 -11.34 19.53
CA GLU A 196 16.15 -11.50 20.94
C GLU A 196 17.27 -10.90 21.79
N SER A 197 16.95 -9.97 22.68
CA SER A 197 17.90 -9.43 23.64
C SER A 197 18.32 -10.53 24.66
N ASP A 198 17.31 -11.29 25.09
CA ASP A 198 17.45 -12.48 25.91
C ASP A 198 16.63 -13.62 25.27
N LYS A 199 17.11 -14.84 25.40
CA LYS A 199 16.46 -16.00 24.79
C LYS A 199 14.98 -16.10 25.14
N GLY A 200 14.14 -16.04 24.11
CA GLY A 200 12.67 -16.19 24.23
C GLY A 200 11.94 -14.91 24.63
N ASP A 201 12.56 -13.74 24.50
CA ASP A 201 11.93 -12.47 24.82
C ASP A 201 11.14 -11.83 23.65
N TYR A 202 11.26 -12.39 22.44
CA TYR A 202 10.51 -12.00 21.25
C TYR A 202 10.68 -10.53 20.81
N THR A 203 11.77 -9.87 21.17
CA THR A 203 12.00 -8.44 20.86
C THR A 203 11.74 -8.11 19.40
N GLY A 204 12.32 -8.89 18.48
CA GLY A 204 12.16 -8.66 17.04
C GLY A 204 10.74 -8.92 16.53
N ALA A 205 10.08 -9.95 17.05
CA ALA A 205 8.69 -10.25 16.70
C ALA A 205 7.75 -9.14 17.20
N ASP A 206 7.97 -8.61 18.40
CA ASP A 206 7.20 -7.48 18.96
C ASP A 206 7.44 -6.21 18.15
N PHE A 207 8.68 -5.93 17.75
CA PHE A 207 9.02 -4.81 16.89
C PHE A 207 8.27 -4.86 15.56
N GLU A 208 8.33 -5.98 14.83
CA GLU A 208 7.63 -6.11 13.54
C GLU A 208 6.12 -6.13 13.69
N SER A 209 5.61 -6.72 14.77
CA SER A 209 4.18 -6.69 15.11
C SER A 209 3.68 -5.25 15.24
N GLY A 210 4.38 -4.39 15.98
CA GLY A 210 4.02 -2.98 16.16
C GLY A 210 4.25 -2.15 14.90
N ARG A 211 5.43 -2.28 14.29
CA ARG A 211 5.85 -1.46 13.15
C ARG A 211 5.04 -1.76 11.89
N TRP A 212 4.87 -3.05 11.55
CA TRP A 212 4.33 -3.46 10.26
C TRP A 212 2.92 -4.03 10.34
N PHE A 213 2.70 -5.08 11.11
CA PHE A 213 1.40 -5.73 11.18
C PHE A 213 0.32 -4.81 11.76
N ASN A 214 0.62 -4.13 12.87
CA ASN A 214 -0.31 -3.17 13.48
C ASN A 214 -0.61 -1.98 12.54
N ARG A 215 0.40 -1.45 11.82
CA ARG A 215 0.20 -0.40 10.81
C ARG A 215 -0.79 -0.84 9.74
N ASN A 216 -0.61 -2.03 9.16
CA ASN A 216 -1.49 -2.53 8.11
C ASN A 216 -2.93 -2.82 8.62
N LEU A 217 -3.10 -3.31 9.83
CA LEU A 217 -4.43 -3.44 10.45
C LEU A 217 -5.12 -2.09 10.63
N ARG A 218 -4.39 -1.06 11.02
CA ARG A 218 -4.92 0.32 11.14
C ARG A 218 -5.29 0.90 9.77
N ILE A 219 -4.45 0.71 8.76
CA ILE A 219 -4.76 1.09 7.37
C ILE A 219 -6.03 0.39 6.91
N PHE A 220 -6.13 -0.92 7.09
CA PHE A 220 -7.32 -1.69 6.73
C PHE A 220 -8.56 -1.16 7.46
N ARG A 221 -8.46 -0.86 8.78
CA ARG A 221 -9.56 -0.24 9.54
C ARG A 221 -9.95 1.13 9.00
N ASN A 222 -8.99 1.94 8.54
CA ASN A 222 -9.26 3.22 7.91
C ASN A 222 -10.00 3.05 6.57
N ILE A 223 -9.61 2.05 5.76
CA ILE A 223 -10.31 1.71 4.51
C ILE A 223 -11.77 1.32 4.78
N GLN A 224 -12.05 0.57 5.86
CA GLN A 224 -13.42 0.22 6.25
C GLN A 224 -14.30 1.42 6.60
N ARG A 225 -13.73 2.63 6.83
CA ARG A 225 -14.49 3.88 7.01
C ARG A 225 -14.99 4.46 5.70
N THR A 226 -14.53 3.96 4.56
CA THR A 226 -15.07 4.34 3.25
C THR A 226 -16.58 4.05 3.22
N PRO A 227 -17.42 4.98 2.70
CA PRO A 227 -18.86 4.81 2.72
C PRO A 227 -19.32 3.50 2.09
N LYS A 228 -20.28 2.81 2.70
CA LYS A 228 -20.85 1.55 2.17
C LYS A 228 -21.59 1.73 0.83
N SER A 229 -21.90 2.98 0.46
CA SER A 229 -22.43 3.31 -0.86
C SER A 229 -21.40 3.19 -1.98
N ALA A 230 -20.09 3.30 -1.68
CA ALA A 230 -19.04 3.01 -2.64
C ALA A 230 -19.03 1.50 -2.94
N LYS A 231 -19.31 1.12 -4.18
CA LYS A 231 -19.36 -0.30 -4.59
C LYS A 231 -18.00 -0.80 -5.05
N ARG A 232 -17.17 0.07 -5.61
CA ARG A 232 -15.85 -0.21 -6.16
C ARG A 232 -14.82 0.73 -5.54
N ILE A 233 -13.83 0.15 -4.89
CA ILE A 233 -12.79 0.86 -4.16
C ILE A 233 -11.44 0.53 -4.80
N LEU A 234 -10.73 1.55 -5.30
CA LEU A 234 -9.34 1.42 -5.71
C LEU A 234 -8.43 1.86 -4.56
N VAL A 235 -7.53 0.98 -4.14
CA VAL A 235 -6.56 1.23 -3.06
C VAL A 235 -5.18 1.38 -3.69
N ILE A 236 -4.52 2.53 -3.50
CA ILE A 236 -3.18 2.84 -4.04
C ILE A 236 -2.23 3.07 -2.87
N PHE A 237 -1.30 2.15 -2.65
CA PHE A 237 -0.32 2.15 -1.56
C PHE A 237 1.02 1.61 -2.05
N GLY A 238 2.10 1.90 -1.33
CA GLY A 238 3.39 1.26 -1.55
C GLY A 238 3.25 -0.26 -1.65
N ALA A 239 3.98 -0.88 -2.58
CA ALA A 239 3.81 -2.29 -2.95
C ALA A 239 3.96 -3.23 -1.75
N ALA A 240 4.83 -2.90 -0.80
CA ALA A 240 5.03 -3.68 0.41
C ALA A 240 3.74 -3.86 1.23
N HIS A 241 2.83 -2.86 1.24
CA HIS A 241 1.56 -2.98 1.96
C HIS A 241 0.64 -4.07 1.40
N MET A 242 0.81 -4.44 0.12
CA MET A 242 -0.04 -5.45 -0.53
C MET A 242 0.12 -6.84 0.11
N ASN A 243 1.25 -7.12 0.77
CA ASN A 243 1.51 -8.41 1.40
C ASN A 243 0.52 -8.74 2.55
N LEU A 244 0.07 -7.73 3.29
CA LEU A 244 -0.93 -7.87 4.35
C LEU A 244 -2.32 -7.39 3.90
N LEU A 245 -2.43 -6.27 3.19
CA LEU A 245 -3.74 -5.74 2.80
C LEU A 245 -4.51 -6.71 1.92
N ASN A 246 -3.87 -7.36 0.93
CA ASN A 246 -4.55 -8.34 0.07
C ASN A 246 -5.07 -9.52 0.89
N TYR A 247 -4.26 -10.05 1.81
CA TYR A 247 -4.70 -11.13 2.70
C TYR A 247 -5.89 -10.72 3.56
N LEU A 248 -5.87 -9.50 4.13
CA LEU A 248 -6.98 -8.97 4.92
C LEU A 248 -8.26 -8.81 4.09
N PHE A 249 -8.14 -8.34 2.84
CA PHE A 249 -9.29 -8.22 1.93
C PHE A 249 -9.85 -9.59 1.54
N GLU A 250 -8.99 -10.58 1.25
CA GLU A 250 -9.42 -11.94 0.91
C GLU A 250 -10.16 -12.60 2.08
N CYS A 251 -9.69 -12.41 3.31
CA CYS A 251 -10.31 -12.95 4.51
C CYS A 251 -11.58 -12.20 4.95
N SER A 252 -11.75 -10.94 4.54
CA SER A 252 -12.87 -10.11 4.99
C SER A 252 -14.20 -10.51 4.32
N PRO A 253 -15.28 -10.69 5.10
CA PRO A 253 -16.60 -10.96 4.53
C PRO A 253 -17.22 -9.76 3.80
N GLU A 254 -16.68 -8.55 4.00
CA GLU A 254 -17.22 -7.29 3.45
C GLU A 254 -16.74 -7.01 2.03
N TYR A 255 -15.62 -7.62 1.61
CA TYR A 255 -14.93 -7.28 0.36
C TYR A 255 -14.80 -8.46 -0.59
N LYS A 256 -14.65 -8.13 -1.86
CA LYS A 256 -14.24 -9.03 -2.93
C LYS A 256 -12.99 -8.43 -3.57
N LEU A 257 -11.83 -9.00 -3.27
CA LEU A 257 -10.57 -8.59 -3.88
C LEU A 257 -10.53 -8.99 -5.36
N LEU A 258 -10.10 -8.06 -6.21
CA LEU A 258 -9.87 -8.28 -7.64
C LEU A 258 -8.38 -8.18 -7.96
N ASN A 259 -7.95 -8.86 -9.01
CA ASN A 259 -6.55 -8.82 -9.44
C ASN A 259 -6.31 -7.60 -10.34
N VAL A 260 -5.45 -6.68 -9.91
CA VAL A 260 -5.13 -5.46 -10.66
C VAL A 260 -4.41 -5.76 -11.97
N ASN A 261 -3.67 -6.85 -12.06
CA ASN A 261 -3.00 -7.25 -13.29
C ASN A 261 -3.96 -7.61 -14.43
N ASP A 262 -5.24 -7.94 -14.10
CA ASP A 262 -6.26 -8.13 -15.13
C ASP A 262 -6.62 -6.82 -15.85
N TYR A 263 -6.42 -5.68 -15.20
CA TYR A 263 -6.61 -4.35 -15.77
C TYR A 263 -5.33 -3.84 -16.43
N LEU A 264 -4.18 -3.99 -15.77
CA LEU A 264 -2.90 -3.48 -16.29
C LEU A 264 -2.47 -4.17 -17.59
N LYS A 265 -2.75 -5.47 -17.74
CA LYS A 265 -2.36 -6.30 -18.91
C LYS A 265 -3.36 -6.25 -20.06
N THR A 266 -4.53 -5.63 -19.93
CA THR A 266 -5.47 -5.49 -21.05
C THR A 266 -4.80 -4.80 -22.23
N ASN A 267 -4.99 -5.33 -23.43
CA ASN A 267 -4.67 -4.60 -24.66
C ASN A 267 -5.65 -3.42 -24.75
N SER A 268 -5.12 -2.20 -24.83
CA SER A 268 -5.92 -0.98 -25.07
C SER A 268 -6.42 -0.91 -26.50
#